data_3b7a067081589789ca27e9e91460487a
#
_entry.id   3b7a067081589789ca27e9e91460487a
#
_cell.length_a   1.000
_cell.length_b   1.000
_cell.length_c   1.000
_cell.angle_alpha   90.00
_cell.angle_beta   90.00
_cell.angle_gamma   90.00
#
_symmetry.space_group_name_H-M   'P 1'
#
loop_
_entity.id
_entity.type
_entity.pdbx_description
1 polymer ?
#
loop_
_entity_poly.entity_id
_entity_poly.type
_entity_poly.pdbx_seq_one_letter_code
_entity_poly.pdbx_strand_id
1 'polypeptide(L)'
;MATGVYQLPNLLALLPKKPGGDISPHFKEADTGYNAWVHKKLGWFFAKEVYNAEMPLLAAMAWPLASCQELRAILAYMTSSFMLEELTDRCSSTKVVNNSQLWISTLRDTEGGETSRHPFIKTMRKELIPMMKAAVDPFHWPQFIASNELFAKNVIREAFVRDADMNENAANNIQSYTVMRRETIGTRPCFVLMRSTRRLYIPDDVLAHPLMTEMEDVAIDMVSIANDIYSFKKEYGDNGALTNLLTVIHKDPTTDHLDLQERIRYATKLFNAALDRFHSCRQKLPSFGDVALDRHVSSYADGLIDWVVGNIEWSLVNHRYNTFVHEKDRQNNIMRLNNRPFSSQHFVLFIVLSILFGRLPVQSLYRMFYA
;
A
#
# COMPACT_ATOMS: atom_id res chain seq x y z
N MET A 1 -2.18 -26.27 -6.09
CA MET A 1 -1.59 -24.94 -6.42
C MET A 1 -1.97 -24.62 -7.85
N ALA A 2 -2.48 -23.42 -8.11
CA ALA A 2 -2.84 -23.04 -9.48
C ALA A 2 -1.58 -22.83 -10.32
N THR A 3 -1.49 -23.54 -11.44
CA THR A 3 -0.50 -23.28 -12.49
C THR A 3 -1.26 -22.86 -13.71
N GLY A 4 -0.78 -21.90 -14.45
CA GLY A 4 -1.46 -21.51 -15.67
C GLY A 4 -1.09 -20.13 -16.18
N VAL A 5 -1.77 -19.79 -17.25
CA VAL A 5 -1.71 -18.51 -17.93
C VAL A 5 -3.06 -17.82 -17.74
N TYR A 6 -3.06 -16.61 -17.18
CA TYR A 6 -4.26 -15.89 -16.82
C TYR A 6 -4.27 -14.51 -17.48
N GLN A 7 -5.43 -14.14 -18.02
CA GLN A 7 -5.66 -12.83 -18.60
C GLN A 7 -6.03 -11.86 -17.49
N LEU A 8 -5.21 -10.83 -17.29
CA LEU A 8 -5.53 -9.73 -16.38
C LEU A 8 -6.37 -8.65 -17.09
N PRO A 9 -7.20 -7.89 -16.35
CA PRO A 9 -7.94 -6.79 -16.92
C PRO A 9 -7.00 -5.62 -17.31
N ASN A 10 -7.39 -4.88 -18.34
CA ASN A 10 -6.80 -3.56 -18.59
C ASN A 10 -7.59 -2.50 -17.81
N LEU A 11 -7.29 -2.36 -16.52
CA LEU A 11 -8.01 -1.41 -15.66
C LEU A 11 -7.80 0.05 -16.08
N LEU A 12 -6.64 0.39 -16.66
CA LEU A 12 -6.38 1.75 -17.14
C LEU A 12 -7.32 2.16 -18.27
N ALA A 13 -7.75 1.22 -19.11
CA ALA A 13 -8.70 1.51 -20.20
C ALA A 13 -10.10 1.90 -19.72
N LEU A 14 -10.42 1.62 -18.45
CA LEU A 14 -11.70 1.96 -17.82
C LEU A 14 -11.70 3.35 -17.18
N LEU A 15 -10.53 3.89 -16.90
CA LEU A 15 -10.33 5.12 -16.14
C LEU A 15 -10.13 6.33 -17.07
N PRO A 16 -10.51 7.53 -16.63
CA PRO A 16 -10.15 8.75 -17.34
C PRO A 16 -8.63 8.97 -17.27
N LYS A 17 -8.11 9.83 -18.16
CA LYS A 17 -6.74 10.32 -18.02
C LYS A 17 -6.58 11.03 -16.67
N LYS A 18 -5.38 10.96 -16.10
CA LYS A 18 -5.04 11.66 -14.86
C LYS A 18 -5.21 13.18 -15.04
N PRO A 19 -6.10 13.84 -14.25
CA PRO A 19 -6.27 15.29 -14.32
C PRO A 19 -5.01 16.07 -13.96
N GLY A 20 -4.17 15.54 -13.06
CA GLY A 20 -2.92 16.17 -12.64
C GLY A 20 -1.71 15.92 -13.54
N GLY A 21 -1.87 15.15 -14.64
CA GLY A 21 -0.78 14.76 -15.54
C GLY A 21 -0.15 13.40 -15.24
N ASP A 22 0.76 12.95 -16.11
CA ASP A 22 1.24 11.56 -16.07
C ASP A 22 2.18 11.27 -14.89
N ILE A 23 3.19 12.13 -14.66
CA ILE A 23 4.19 11.95 -13.62
C ILE A 23 4.73 13.31 -13.16
N SER A 24 5.09 13.43 -11.90
CA SER A 24 5.71 14.66 -11.40
C SER A 24 7.02 14.98 -12.15
N PRO A 25 7.22 16.24 -12.60
CA PRO A 25 8.45 16.66 -13.25
C PRO A 25 9.69 16.54 -12.33
N HIS A 26 9.48 16.41 -11.03
CA HIS A 26 10.53 16.29 -10.02
C HIS A 26 10.93 14.81 -9.75
N PHE A 27 10.39 13.85 -10.51
CA PHE A 27 10.66 12.43 -10.30
C PHE A 27 12.15 12.09 -10.23
N LYS A 28 12.94 12.50 -11.23
CA LYS A 28 14.38 12.14 -11.31
C LYS A 28 15.18 12.65 -10.11
N GLU A 29 14.92 13.88 -9.66
CA GLU A 29 15.60 14.46 -8.50
C GLU A 29 15.21 13.73 -7.21
N ALA A 30 13.91 13.46 -7.03
CA ALA A 30 13.40 12.74 -5.86
C ALA A 30 13.94 11.30 -5.81
N ASP A 31 13.96 10.58 -6.94
CA ASP A 31 14.47 9.21 -7.07
C ASP A 31 15.95 9.12 -6.71
N THR A 32 16.80 9.97 -7.32
CA THR A 32 18.23 9.98 -7.05
C THR A 32 18.52 10.28 -5.58
N GLY A 33 17.88 11.29 -5.02
CA GLY A 33 18.07 11.70 -3.63
C GLY A 33 17.57 10.65 -2.64
N TYR A 34 16.45 10.02 -2.93
CA TYR A 34 15.85 8.99 -2.08
C TYR A 34 16.73 7.72 -2.07
N ASN A 35 17.12 7.19 -3.21
CA ASN A 35 17.95 5.99 -3.29
C ASN A 35 19.29 6.17 -2.58
N ALA A 36 19.95 7.33 -2.73
CA ALA A 36 21.18 7.64 -2.00
C ALA A 36 20.95 7.66 -0.48
N TRP A 37 19.83 8.23 -0.02
CA TRP A 37 19.46 8.28 1.39
C TRP A 37 19.19 6.88 1.95
N VAL A 38 18.39 6.05 1.24
CA VAL A 38 18.06 4.67 1.65
C VAL A 38 19.31 3.83 1.83
N HIS A 39 20.22 3.85 0.86
CA HIS A 39 21.51 3.13 0.97
C HIS A 39 22.32 3.55 2.19
N LYS A 40 22.39 4.85 2.46
CA LYS A 40 23.16 5.40 3.57
C LYS A 40 22.56 5.08 4.95
N LYS A 41 21.23 5.02 5.06
CA LYS A 41 20.52 5.02 6.35
C LYS A 41 19.88 3.71 6.72
N LEU A 42 19.37 2.96 5.75
CA LEU A 42 18.59 1.74 6.01
C LEU A 42 19.35 0.44 5.76
N GLY A 43 20.55 0.55 5.16
CA GLY A 43 21.39 -0.61 4.88
C GLY A 43 20.97 -1.37 3.62
N TRP A 44 21.86 -2.25 3.16
CA TRP A 44 21.74 -2.90 1.85
C TRP A 44 20.52 -3.79 1.69
N PHE A 45 20.17 -4.56 2.73
CA PHE A 45 19.05 -5.50 2.65
C PHE A 45 17.72 -4.77 2.45
N PHE A 46 17.48 -3.76 3.27
CA PHE A 46 16.26 -2.96 3.18
C PHE A 46 16.24 -2.09 1.91
N ALA A 47 17.41 -1.58 1.51
CA ALA A 47 17.56 -0.84 0.26
C ALA A 47 17.11 -1.65 -0.97
N LYS A 48 17.36 -2.96 -0.99
CA LYS A 48 16.92 -3.84 -2.07
C LYS A 48 15.39 -3.95 -2.16
N GLU A 49 14.71 -4.14 -1.04
CA GLU A 49 13.25 -4.23 -1.01
C GLU A 49 12.58 -2.91 -1.43
N VAL A 50 13.08 -1.80 -0.91
CA VAL A 50 12.64 -0.45 -1.27
C VAL A 50 12.92 -0.16 -2.75
N TYR A 51 14.07 -0.57 -3.26
CA TYR A 51 14.43 -0.42 -4.67
C TYR A 51 13.48 -1.22 -5.57
N ASN A 52 13.19 -2.48 -5.24
CA ASN A 52 12.27 -3.31 -5.99
C ASN A 52 10.83 -2.74 -5.97
N ALA A 53 10.45 -2.07 -4.89
CA ALA A 53 9.15 -1.42 -4.77
C ALA A 53 9.04 -0.15 -5.61
N GLU A 54 10.16 0.43 -6.09
CA GLU A 54 10.17 1.66 -6.90
C GLU A 54 9.27 2.75 -6.31
N MET A 55 9.39 2.97 -4.99
CA MET A 55 8.56 3.94 -4.27
C MET A 55 8.61 5.35 -4.85
N PRO A 56 9.77 5.86 -5.34
CA PRO A 56 9.80 7.16 -6.00
C PRO A 56 8.92 7.23 -7.25
N LEU A 57 8.81 6.13 -8.00
CA LEU A 57 7.95 6.05 -9.16
C LEU A 57 6.47 6.09 -8.76
N LEU A 58 6.07 5.31 -7.75
CA LEU A 58 4.71 5.37 -7.20
C LEU A 58 4.38 6.79 -6.72
N ALA A 59 5.26 7.40 -5.92
CA ALA A 59 5.05 8.75 -5.41
C ALA A 59 4.87 9.76 -6.54
N ALA A 60 5.72 9.72 -7.57
CA ALA A 60 5.65 10.64 -8.69
C ALA A 60 4.40 10.45 -9.58
N MET A 61 3.94 9.20 -9.73
CA MET A 61 2.73 8.88 -10.51
C MET A 61 1.44 9.20 -9.75
N ALA A 62 1.38 8.94 -8.44
CA ALA A 62 0.18 9.14 -7.62
C ALA A 62 0.04 10.60 -7.13
N TRP A 63 1.12 11.37 -7.09
CA TRP A 63 1.14 12.80 -6.76
C TRP A 63 1.81 13.63 -7.87
N PRO A 64 1.23 13.67 -9.08
CA PRO A 64 1.88 14.30 -10.24
C PRO A 64 2.12 15.80 -10.07
N LEU A 65 1.39 16.48 -9.20
CA LEU A 65 1.53 17.92 -8.91
C LEU A 65 2.48 18.23 -7.75
N ALA A 66 3.04 17.22 -7.08
CA ALA A 66 3.93 17.43 -5.95
C ALA A 66 5.28 18.00 -6.37
N SER A 67 5.78 18.98 -5.62
CA SER A 67 7.14 19.51 -5.70
C SER A 67 8.17 18.48 -5.23
N CYS A 68 9.45 18.71 -5.51
CA CYS A 68 10.52 17.83 -5.05
C CYS A 68 10.54 17.67 -3.52
N GLN A 69 10.30 18.73 -2.77
CA GLN A 69 10.26 18.68 -1.31
C GLN A 69 9.07 17.87 -0.80
N GLU A 70 7.91 18.03 -1.42
CA GLU A 70 6.71 17.25 -1.10
C GLU A 70 6.88 15.77 -1.46
N LEU A 71 7.48 15.44 -2.61
CA LEU A 71 7.83 14.05 -2.94
C LEU A 71 8.77 13.43 -1.89
N ARG A 72 9.75 14.18 -1.39
CA ARG A 72 10.63 13.69 -0.31
C ARG A 72 9.85 13.41 0.98
N ALA A 73 8.88 14.25 1.34
CA ALA A 73 8.02 14.01 2.50
C ALA A 73 7.10 12.80 2.30
N ILE A 74 6.52 12.64 1.13
CA ILE A 74 5.72 11.47 0.74
C ILE A 74 6.57 10.19 0.82
N LEU A 75 7.78 10.21 0.29
CA LEU A 75 8.71 9.09 0.36
C LEU A 75 9.13 8.77 1.80
N ALA A 76 9.30 9.78 2.64
CA ALA A 76 9.56 9.59 4.07
C ALA A 76 8.39 8.87 4.75
N TYR A 77 7.15 9.27 4.43
CA TYR A 77 5.95 8.59 4.92
C TYR A 77 5.85 7.15 4.39
N MET A 78 5.95 6.96 3.07
CA MET A 78 5.88 5.62 2.46
C MET A 78 6.94 4.67 3.02
N THR A 79 8.16 5.18 3.27
CA THR A 79 9.22 4.39 3.94
C THR A 79 8.79 3.98 5.34
N SER A 80 8.18 4.90 6.11
CA SER A 80 7.79 4.61 7.48
C SER A 80 6.64 3.59 7.56
N SER A 81 5.65 3.68 6.66
CA SER A 81 4.53 2.71 6.59
C SER A 81 4.97 1.36 6.05
N PHE A 82 5.82 1.34 5.02
CA PHE A 82 6.40 0.10 4.50
C PHE A 82 7.22 -0.66 5.56
N MET A 83 7.98 0.08 6.39
CA MET A 83 8.70 -0.52 7.51
C MET A 83 7.77 -1.08 8.58
N LEU A 84 6.63 -0.43 8.82
CA LEU A 84 5.62 -0.97 9.73
C LEU A 84 5.07 -2.30 9.19
N GLU A 85 4.72 -2.38 7.91
CA GLU A 85 4.27 -3.61 7.25
C GLU A 85 5.31 -4.74 7.41
N GLU A 86 6.58 -4.50 7.06
CA GLU A 86 7.67 -5.49 7.22
C GLU A 86 7.87 -5.94 8.69
N LEU A 87 7.61 -5.05 9.65
CA LEU A 87 7.68 -5.36 11.08
C LEU A 87 6.44 -6.09 11.62
N THR A 88 5.35 -6.17 10.86
CA THR A 88 4.06 -6.70 11.32
C THR A 88 3.59 -7.92 10.56
N ASP A 89 3.88 -8.06 9.26
CA ASP A 89 3.31 -9.08 8.38
C ASP A 89 3.57 -10.53 8.83
N ARG A 90 4.71 -10.78 9.48
CA ARG A 90 5.14 -12.11 9.92
C ARG A 90 5.18 -12.26 11.45
N CYS A 91 4.62 -11.29 12.16
CA CYS A 91 4.64 -11.27 13.63
C CYS A 91 3.32 -11.78 14.23
N SER A 92 3.41 -12.30 15.46
CA SER A 92 2.21 -12.56 16.28
C SER A 92 1.47 -11.25 16.57
N SER A 93 0.16 -11.33 16.79
CA SER A 93 -0.69 -10.17 17.12
C SER A 93 -0.14 -9.32 18.27
N THR A 94 0.44 -9.95 19.32
CA THR A 94 1.09 -9.23 20.42
C THR A 94 2.26 -8.35 19.96
N LYS A 95 3.10 -8.85 19.06
CA LYS A 95 4.20 -8.04 18.49
C LYS A 95 3.68 -6.93 17.57
N VAL A 96 2.63 -7.22 16.79
CA VAL A 96 1.97 -6.24 15.95
C VAL A 96 1.41 -5.09 16.79
N VAL A 97 0.75 -5.37 17.92
CA VAL A 97 0.27 -4.33 18.86
C VAL A 97 1.43 -3.43 19.29
N ASN A 98 2.52 -4.02 19.79
CA ASN A 98 3.66 -3.25 20.30
C ASN A 98 4.33 -2.40 19.20
N ASN A 99 4.56 -2.97 18.02
CA ASN A 99 5.19 -2.28 16.91
C ASN A 99 4.32 -1.14 16.37
N SER A 100 3.01 -1.37 16.21
CA SER A 100 2.06 -0.36 15.74
C SER A 100 1.90 0.79 16.74
N GLN A 101 1.83 0.48 18.05
CA GLN A 101 1.79 1.51 19.10
C GLN A 101 3.07 2.35 19.15
N LEU A 102 4.23 1.70 19.02
CA LEU A 102 5.51 2.39 18.98
C LEU A 102 5.63 3.28 17.73
N TRP A 103 5.20 2.78 16.57
CA TRP A 103 5.20 3.54 15.32
C TRP A 103 4.31 4.79 15.40
N ILE A 104 3.05 4.66 15.84
CA ILE A 104 2.13 5.78 15.91
C ILE A 104 2.51 6.80 16.99
N SER A 105 2.99 6.34 18.16
CA SER A 105 3.49 7.25 19.19
C SER A 105 4.71 8.05 18.70
N THR A 106 5.55 7.42 17.88
CA THR A 106 6.68 8.09 17.25
C THR A 106 6.23 9.11 16.20
N LEU A 107 5.21 8.78 15.39
CA LEU A 107 4.66 9.69 14.40
C LEU A 107 4.00 10.94 15.04
N ARG A 108 3.36 10.76 16.19
CA ARG A 108 2.83 11.86 17.01
C ARG A 108 3.91 12.76 17.62
N ASP A 109 5.17 12.33 17.60
CA ASP A 109 6.27 13.04 18.26
C ASP A 109 6.09 13.15 19.79
N THR A 110 5.57 12.08 20.41
CA THR A 110 5.40 11.99 21.85
C THR A 110 6.66 11.45 22.52
N GLU A 111 6.92 11.86 23.77
CA GLU A 111 8.14 11.54 24.53
C GLU A 111 8.43 10.04 24.69
N GLY A 112 7.39 9.18 24.63
CA GLY A 112 7.54 7.73 24.78
C GLY A 112 8.43 7.01 23.76
N GLY A 113 8.72 7.65 22.60
CA GLY A 113 9.62 7.09 21.59
C GLY A 113 11.11 7.39 21.80
N GLU A 114 11.49 8.32 22.68
CA GLU A 114 12.92 8.64 22.91
C GLU A 114 13.69 7.46 23.52
N THR A 115 13.04 6.64 24.31
CA THR A 115 13.64 5.48 24.97
C THR A 115 13.81 4.26 24.07
N SER A 116 13.21 4.26 22.88
CA SER A 116 13.33 3.12 21.96
C SER A 116 14.75 2.99 21.41
N ARG A 117 15.35 1.81 21.63
CA ARG A 117 16.65 1.44 21.06
C ARG A 117 16.53 0.94 19.61
N HIS A 118 15.31 0.80 19.09
CA HIS A 118 15.09 0.27 17.75
C HIS A 118 15.68 1.20 16.67
N PRO A 119 16.60 0.74 15.82
CA PRO A 119 17.31 1.60 14.85
C PRO A 119 16.35 2.35 13.92
N PHE A 120 15.28 1.69 13.45
CA PHE A 120 14.29 2.29 12.57
C PHE A 120 13.54 3.45 13.26
N ILE A 121 13.11 3.26 14.51
CA ILE A 121 12.42 4.32 15.28
C ILE A 121 13.33 5.54 15.47
N LYS A 122 14.63 5.33 15.67
CA LYS A 122 15.59 6.44 15.70
C LYS A 122 15.70 7.18 14.37
N THR A 123 15.71 6.43 13.25
CA THR A 123 15.73 7.04 11.90
C THR A 123 14.43 7.78 11.63
N MET A 124 13.29 7.19 11.98
CA MET A 124 11.98 7.82 11.85
C MET A 124 11.93 9.17 12.57
N ARG A 125 12.36 9.24 13.83
CA ARG A 125 12.41 10.49 14.60
C ARG A 125 13.38 11.52 14.03
N LYS A 126 14.60 11.09 13.73
CA LYS A 126 15.67 12.02 13.37
C LYS A 126 15.58 12.52 11.94
N GLU A 127 14.96 11.78 11.06
CA GLU A 127 15.00 12.06 9.62
C GLU A 127 13.61 12.07 8.98
N LEU A 128 12.82 10.99 9.11
CA LEU A 128 11.56 10.87 8.35
C LEU A 128 10.51 11.88 8.82
N ILE A 129 10.28 12.00 10.14
CA ILE A 129 9.30 12.94 10.68
C ILE A 129 9.68 14.41 10.39
N PRO A 130 10.94 14.84 10.56
CA PRO A 130 11.33 16.19 10.14
C PRO A 130 11.10 16.46 8.64
N MET A 131 11.36 15.48 7.76
CA MET A 131 11.07 15.63 6.33
C MET A 131 9.56 15.78 6.06
N MET A 132 8.72 15.00 6.74
CA MET A 132 7.27 15.12 6.61
C MET A 132 6.77 16.47 7.13
N LYS A 133 7.18 16.90 8.33
CA LYS A 133 6.79 18.19 8.94
C LYS A 133 7.26 19.40 8.12
N ALA A 134 8.34 19.28 7.37
CA ALA A 134 8.86 20.36 6.54
C ALA A 134 8.03 20.64 5.28
N ALA A 135 7.19 19.70 4.84
CA ALA A 135 6.48 19.80 3.58
C ALA A 135 4.95 19.59 3.69
N VAL A 136 4.49 18.84 4.69
CA VAL A 136 3.05 18.66 4.94
C VAL A 136 2.52 19.96 5.57
N ASP A 137 1.47 20.52 4.94
CA ASP A 137 0.83 21.73 5.43
C ASP A 137 0.29 21.53 6.86
N PRO A 138 0.55 22.48 7.80
CA PRO A 138 0.10 22.38 9.18
C PRO A 138 -1.40 22.15 9.35
N PHE A 139 -2.23 22.66 8.43
CA PHE A 139 -3.68 22.41 8.43
C PHE A 139 -4.01 20.93 8.30
N HIS A 140 -3.25 20.18 7.50
CA HIS A 140 -3.49 18.77 7.22
C HIS A 140 -2.81 17.84 8.22
N TRP A 141 -1.87 18.34 9.04
CA TRP A 141 -1.12 17.48 9.96
C TRP A 141 -1.99 16.74 10.98
N PRO A 142 -2.98 17.35 11.65
CA PRO A 142 -3.89 16.63 12.56
C PRO A 142 -4.68 15.51 11.84
N GLN A 143 -5.21 15.79 10.64
CA GLN A 143 -5.92 14.80 9.82
C GLN A 143 -4.99 13.66 9.40
N PHE A 144 -3.73 13.97 9.07
CA PHE A 144 -2.72 12.98 8.73
C PHE A 144 -2.43 12.05 9.91
N ILE A 145 -2.26 12.57 11.12
CA ILE A 145 -2.09 11.76 12.33
C ILE A 145 -3.32 10.88 12.58
N ALA A 146 -4.53 11.45 12.56
CA ALA A 146 -5.76 10.70 12.80
C ALA A 146 -5.95 9.54 11.80
N SER A 147 -5.66 9.76 10.51
CA SER A 147 -5.74 8.71 9.50
C SER A 147 -4.70 7.59 9.71
N ASN A 148 -3.51 7.92 10.21
CA ASN A 148 -2.49 6.94 10.55
C ASN A 148 -2.81 6.15 11.84
N GLU A 149 -3.51 6.76 12.79
CA GLU A 149 -4.02 6.06 13.98
C GLU A 149 -5.06 5.01 13.58
N LEU A 150 -5.96 5.37 12.69
CA LEU A 150 -6.95 4.44 12.15
C LEU A 150 -6.27 3.29 11.38
N PHE A 151 -5.28 3.60 10.54
CA PHE A 151 -4.46 2.60 9.85
C PHE A 151 -3.79 1.64 10.84
N ALA A 152 -3.03 2.14 11.81
CA ALA A 152 -2.33 1.33 12.81
C ALA A 152 -3.31 0.45 13.63
N LYS A 153 -4.47 0.99 14.02
CA LYS A 153 -5.54 0.24 14.71
C LYS A 153 -6.05 -0.95 13.88
N ASN A 154 -6.20 -0.75 12.58
CA ASN A 154 -6.71 -1.80 11.70
C ASN A 154 -5.64 -2.81 11.30
N VAL A 155 -4.36 -2.44 11.20
CA VAL A 155 -3.22 -3.38 11.10
C VAL A 155 -3.20 -4.33 12.32
N ILE A 156 -3.43 -3.80 13.52
CA ILE A 156 -3.57 -4.62 14.74
C ILE A 156 -4.77 -5.57 14.62
N ARG A 157 -5.92 -5.08 14.19
CA ARG A 157 -7.14 -5.90 14.01
C ARG A 157 -6.92 -7.02 12.99
N GLU A 158 -6.28 -6.70 11.85
CA GLU A 158 -5.93 -7.69 10.82
C GLU A 158 -5.04 -8.80 11.36
N ALA A 159 -4.06 -8.46 12.21
CA ALA A 159 -3.19 -9.45 12.84
C ALA A 159 -3.97 -10.42 13.76
N PHE A 160 -4.95 -9.92 14.51
CA PHE A 160 -5.81 -10.78 15.33
C PHE A 160 -6.72 -11.69 14.47
N VAL A 161 -7.25 -11.17 13.36
CA VAL A 161 -8.04 -11.97 12.41
C VAL A 161 -7.16 -13.06 11.79
N ARG A 162 -5.95 -12.72 11.35
CA ARG A 162 -4.99 -13.70 10.81
C ARG A 162 -4.63 -14.80 11.82
N ASP A 163 -4.37 -14.44 13.07
CA ASP A 163 -4.07 -15.42 14.14
C ASP A 163 -5.30 -16.31 14.45
N ALA A 164 -6.53 -15.78 14.31
CA ALA A 164 -7.76 -16.54 14.49
C ALA A 164 -8.04 -17.45 13.26
N ASP A 165 -7.79 -17.01 12.05
CA ASP A 165 -7.93 -17.81 10.81
C ASP A 165 -7.00 -19.03 10.80
N MET A 166 -5.85 -18.96 11.43
CA MET A 166 -4.96 -20.11 11.63
C MET A 166 -5.56 -21.15 12.59
N ASN A 167 -6.60 -20.78 13.37
CA ASN A 167 -7.26 -21.59 14.39
C ASN A 167 -8.71 -22.01 14.05
N GLU A 168 -9.17 -21.89 12.80
CA GLU A 168 -10.51 -22.19 12.28
C GLU A 168 -11.55 -21.05 12.31
N ASN A 169 -12.16 -20.78 11.12
CA ASN A 169 -13.47 -20.16 10.92
C ASN A 169 -13.68 -18.66 11.13
N ALA A 170 -12.75 -17.79 10.87
CA ALA A 170 -13.14 -16.42 10.58
C ALA A 170 -13.84 -16.38 9.20
N ALA A 171 -15.12 -16.01 9.21
CA ALA A 171 -15.94 -15.93 7.98
C ALA A 171 -15.39 -14.83 7.06
N ASN A 172 -14.45 -15.19 6.22
CA ASN A 172 -13.88 -14.34 5.19
C ASN A 172 -14.88 -14.26 4.02
N ASN A 173 -15.87 -13.38 4.14
CA ASN A 173 -16.69 -13.00 2.98
C ASN A 173 -16.15 -11.72 2.35
N ILE A 174 -16.49 -11.53 1.08
CA ILE A 174 -16.03 -10.41 0.26
C ILE A 174 -16.36 -9.05 0.90
N GLN A 175 -17.54 -8.92 1.51
CA GLN A 175 -17.97 -7.66 2.14
C GLN A 175 -17.12 -7.29 3.36
N SER A 176 -16.90 -8.22 4.29
CA SER A 176 -16.08 -7.97 5.48
C SER A 176 -14.62 -7.70 5.11
N TYR A 177 -14.11 -8.41 4.12
CA TYR A 177 -12.79 -8.15 3.55
C TYR A 177 -12.66 -6.74 3.01
N THR A 178 -13.59 -6.29 2.16
CA THR A 178 -13.56 -4.95 1.57
C THR A 178 -13.54 -3.86 2.65
N VAL A 179 -14.40 -3.98 3.67
CA VAL A 179 -14.44 -3.02 4.79
C VAL A 179 -13.11 -2.98 5.55
N MET A 180 -12.52 -4.14 5.85
CA MET A 180 -11.22 -4.22 6.52
C MET A 180 -10.11 -3.64 5.63
N ARG A 181 -10.10 -4.01 4.35
CA ARG A 181 -9.07 -3.63 3.39
C ARG A 181 -8.98 -2.13 3.14
N ARG A 182 -10.11 -1.41 3.19
CA ARG A 182 -10.12 0.06 3.09
C ARG A 182 -9.21 0.72 4.12
N GLU A 183 -9.08 0.12 5.30
CA GLU A 183 -8.30 0.70 6.39
C GLU A 183 -6.86 0.15 6.43
N THR A 184 -6.65 -1.10 5.95
CA THR A 184 -5.32 -1.75 6.02
C THR A 184 -4.46 -1.55 4.78
N ILE A 185 -5.02 -1.11 3.64
CA ILE A 185 -4.24 -0.79 2.43
C ILE A 185 -3.35 0.46 2.59
N GLY A 186 -3.55 1.28 3.63
CA GLY A 186 -2.74 2.46 3.89
C GLY A 186 -2.96 3.66 2.95
N THR A 187 -4.03 3.65 2.17
CA THR A 187 -4.31 4.70 1.16
C THR A 187 -4.89 5.97 1.78
N ARG A 188 -5.68 5.88 2.85
CA ARG A 188 -6.34 7.03 3.47
C ARG A 188 -5.36 8.12 3.94
N PRO A 189 -4.25 7.82 4.64
CA PRO A 189 -3.21 8.81 4.93
C PRO A 189 -2.57 9.42 3.67
N CYS A 190 -2.46 8.65 2.58
CA CYS A 190 -1.97 9.14 1.30
C CYS A 190 -2.90 10.19 0.68
N PHE A 191 -4.21 10.06 0.86
CA PHE A 191 -5.18 11.06 0.43
C PHE A 191 -5.09 12.36 1.25
N VAL A 192 -4.73 12.29 2.53
CA VAL A 192 -4.42 13.51 3.30
C VAL A 192 -3.18 14.21 2.75
N LEU A 193 -2.11 13.46 2.44
CA LEU A 193 -0.92 14.03 1.80
C LEU A 193 -1.25 14.63 0.42
N MET A 194 -2.17 14.01 -0.34
CA MET A 194 -2.62 14.54 -1.63
C MET A 194 -3.38 15.86 -1.45
N ARG A 195 -4.25 15.99 -0.44
CA ARG A 195 -4.89 17.28 -0.12
C ARG A 195 -3.85 18.34 0.25
N SER A 196 -2.83 17.97 1.02
CA SER A 196 -1.75 18.87 1.40
C SER A 196 -0.96 19.38 0.19
N THR A 197 -0.53 18.49 -0.71
CA THR A 197 0.25 18.87 -1.92
C THR A 197 -0.56 19.72 -2.91
N ARG A 198 -1.88 19.57 -2.92
CA ARG A 198 -2.79 20.34 -3.76
C ARG A 198 -3.33 21.59 -3.09
N ARG A 199 -2.97 21.87 -1.83
CA ARG A 199 -3.47 23.01 -1.03
C ARG A 199 -5.00 23.02 -0.93
N LEU A 200 -5.61 21.85 -0.67
CA LEU A 200 -7.06 21.67 -0.57
C LEU A 200 -7.51 21.80 0.88
N TYR A 201 -7.93 22.97 1.25
CA TYR A 201 -8.41 23.29 2.61
C TYR A 201 -9.92 22.96 2.70
N ILE A 202 -10.23 21.69 2.84
CA ILE A 202 -11.60 21.18 2.96
C ILE A 202 -11.90 20.94 4.44
N PRO A 203 -12.94 21.59 5.01
CA PRO A 203 -13.34 21.36 6.39
C PRO A 203 -13.77 19.93 6.69
N ASP A 204 -13.62 19.50 7.95
CA ASP A 204 -13.91 18.12 8.35
C ASP A 204 -15.39 17.75 8.19
N ASP A 205 -16.32 18.66 8.39
CA ASP A 205 -17.75 18.46 8.16
C ASP A 205 -18.09 18.24 6.68
N VAL A 206 -17.38 18.92 5.77
CA VAL A 206 -17.50 18.67 4.31
C VAL A 206 -16.87 17.33 3.93
N LEU A 207 -15.72 16.98 4.49
CA LEU A 207 -15.13 15.64 4.28
C LEU A 207 -16.02 14.52 4.81
N ALA A 208 -16.74 14.77 5.93
CA ALA A 208 -17.70 13.84 6.52
C ALA A 208 -19.05 13.78 5.78
N HIS A 209 -19.26 14.59 4.75
CA HIS A 209 -20.49 14.51 3.95
C HIS A 209 -20.62 13.11 3.31
N PRO A 210 -21.79 12.45 3.33
CA PRO A 210 -21.94 11.07 2.88
C PRO A 210 -21.40 10.78 1.47
N LEU A 211 -21.61 11.71 0.52
CA LEU A 211 -21.08 11.55 -0.85
C LEU A 211 -19.55 11.71 -0.92
N MET A 212 -18.95 12.53 -0.06
CA MET A 212 -17.49 12.68 0.03
C MET A 212 -16.85 11.42 0.61
N THR A 213 -17.39 10.91 1.73
CA THR A 213 -16.94 9.67 2.35
C THR A 213 -17.07 8.49 1.40
N GLU A 214 -18.22 8.34 0.73
CA GLU A 214 -18.46 7.28 -0.25
C GLU A 214 -17.50 7.37 -1.44
N MET A 215 -17.25 8.58 -1.95
CA MET A 215 -16.32 8.81 -3.08
C MET A 215 -14.88 8.43 -2.69
N GLU A 216 -14.45 8.77 -1.48
CA GLU A 216 -13.15 8.35 -0.93
C GLU A 216 -13.08 6.83 -0.75
N ASP A 217 -14.10 6.22 -0.15
CA ASP A 217 -14.17 4.78 0.09
C ASP A 217 -14.09 3.97 -1.20
N VAL A 218 -14.83 4.35 -2.24
CA VAL A 218 -14.78 3.63 -3.52
C VAL A 218 -13.47 3.87 -4.29
N ALA A 219 -12.81 5.02 -4.09
CA ALA A 219 -11.45 5.22 -4.61
C ALA A 219 -10.46 4.27 -3.93
N ILE A 220 -10.58 4.06 -2.62
CA ILE A 220 -9.78 3.07 -1.89
C ILE A 220 -10.12 1.64 -2.36
N ASP A 221 -11.39 1.33 -2.60
CA ASP A 221 -11.80 0.03 -3.15
C ASP A 221 -11.12 -0.24 -4.50
N MET A 222 -11.09 0.76 -5.41
CA MET A 222 -10.40 0.63 -6.70
C MET A 222 -8.90 0.38 -6.54
N VAL A 223 -8.25 1.10 -5.63
CA VAL A 223 -6.82 0.89 -5.31
C VAL A 223 -6.60 -0.51 -4.76
N SER A 224 -7.41 -0.95 -3.80
CA SER A 224 -7.29 -2.27 -3.16
C SER A 224 -7.49 -3.40 -4.14
N ILE A 225 -8.53 -3.33 -4.97
CA ILE A 225 -8.83 -4.35 -5.98
C ILE A 225 -7.69 -4.44 -7.00
N ALA A 226 -7.19 -3.31 -7.48
CA ALA A 226 -6.07 -3.28 -8.42
C ALA A 226 -4.79 -3.85 -7.78
N ASN A 227 -4.49 -3.44 -6.53
CA ASN A 227 -3.37 -3.98 -5.78
C ASN A 227 -3.45 -5.50 -5.68
N ASP A 228 -4.58 -6.04 -5.25
CA ASP A 228 -4.79 -7.47 -5.04
C ASP A 228 -4.69 -8.27 -6.34
N ILE A 229 -5.17 -7.74 -7.47
CA ILE A 229 -5.03 -8.38 -8.79
C ILE A 229 -3.56 -8.43 -9.22
N TYR A 230 -2.82 -7.30 -9.12
CA TYR A 230 -1.46 -7.23 -9.66
C TYR A 230 -0.40 -7.80 -8.71
N SER A 231 -0.63 -7.77 -7.39
CA SER A 231 0.27 -8.39 -6.40
C SER A 231 0.06 -9.89 -6.25
N PHE A 232 -1.06 -10.45 -6.73
CA PHE A 232 -1.46 -11.84 -6.48
C PHE A 232 -0.35 -12.85 -6.75
N LYS A 233 0.37 -12.73 -7.86
CA LYS A 233 1.46 -13.64 -8.21
C LYS A 233 2.57 -13.66 -7.16
N LYS A 234 2.96 -12.49 -6.65
CA LYS A 234 3.96 -12.37 -5.58
C LYS A 234 3.46 -13.03 -4.31
N GLU A 235 2.28 -12.64 -3.86
CA GLU A 235 1.69 -13.07 -2.60
C GLU A 235 1.34 -14.56 -2.62
N TYR A 236 0.89 -15.09 -3.76
CA TYR A 236 0.63 -16.51 -3.95
C TYR A 236 1.90 -17.36 -3.81
N GLY A 237 3.07 -16.82 -4.21
CA GLY A 237 4.39 -17.47 -4.07
C GLY A 237 4.94 -17.44 -2.64
N ASP A 238 4.52 -16.48 -1.81
CA ASP A 238 5.04 -16.23 -0.46
C ASP A 238 4.24 -16.94 0.67
N ASN A 239 3.60 -18.08 0.41
CA ASN A 239 2.76 -18.88 1.32
C ASN A 239 1.27 -18.50 1.41
N GLY A 240 0.72 -18.10 0.29
CA GLY A 240 -0.71 -17.97 0.12
C GLY A 240 -1.19 -16.61 0.62
N ALA A 241 -1.52 -15.79 -0.30
CA ALA A 241 -2.19 -14.52 -0.17
C ALA A 241 -3.47 -14.64 0.71
N LEU A 242 -3.31 -14.87 2.01
CA LEU A 242 -4.44 -15.04 2.93
C LEU A 242 -5.33 -13.80 2.96
N THR A 243 -4.71 -12.62 2.77
CA THR A 243 -5.34 -11.29 2.75
C THR A 243 -5.35 -10.69 1.34
N ASN A 244 -5.75 -11.46 0.32
CA ASN A 244 -5.90 -10.99 -1.06
C ASN A 244 -7.32 -11.30 -1.56
N LEU A 245 -7.94 -10.36 -2.25
CA LEU A 245 -9.32 -10.47 -2.75
C LEU A 245 -9.56 -11.74 -3.58
N LEU A 246 -8.60 -12.13 -4.44
CA LEU A 246 -8.77 -13.34 -5.26
C LEU A 246 -8.80 -14.63 -4.43
N THR A 247 -8.17 -14.62 -3.26
CA THR A 247 -8.24 -15.72 -2.28
C THR A 247 -9.55 -15.66 -1.50
N VAL A 248 -9.99 -14.46 -1.11
CA VAL A 248 -11.26 -14.27 -0.40
C VAL A 248 -12.44 -14.67 -1.27
N ILE A 249 -12.46 -14.32 -2.56
CA ILE A 249 -13.48 -14.78 -3.52
C ILE A 249 -13.52 -16.31 -3.57
N HIS A 250 -12.40 -17.00 -3.44
CA HIS A 250 -12.38 -18.47 -3.41
C HIS A 250 -12.92 -19.06 -2.11
N LYS A 251 -12.81 -18.34 -1.01
CA LYS A 251 -13.28 -18.78 0.31
C LYS A 251 -14.74 -18.42 0.57
N ASP A 252 -15.29 -17.44 -0.13
CA ASP A 252 -16.67 -17.00 0.03
C ASP A 252 -17.62 -18.08 -0.52
N PRO A 253 -18.58 -18.59 0.29
CA PRO A 253 -19.48 -19.70 -0.14
C PRO A 253 -20.32 -19.37 -1.38
N THR A 254 -20.49 -18.11 -1.72
CA THR A 254 -21.25 -17.70 -2.91
C THR A 254 -20.43 -17.74 -4.20
N THR A 255 -19.09 -17.78 -4.08
CA THR A 255 -18.15 -17.69 -5.19
C THR A 255 -17.03 -18.74 -5.15
N ASP A 256 -17.06 -19.69 -4.21
CA ASP A 256 -16.04 -20.75 -4.01
C ASP A 256 -15.84 -21.66 -5.24
N HIS A 257 -16.89 -21.78 -6.05
CA HIS A 257 -16.89 -22.56 -7.30
C HIS A 257 -16.11 -21.92 -8.45
N LEU A 258 -15.75 -20.64 -8.33
CA LEU A 258 -15.06 -19.90 -9.39
C LEU A 258 -13.59 -20.32 -9.51
N ASP A 259 -13.13 -20.58 -10.75
CA ASP A 259 -11.72 -20.74 -11.04
C ASP A 259 -10.97 -19.40 -10.92
N LEU A 260 -9.63 -19.43 -11.00
CA LEU A 260 -8.83 -18.21 -10.84
C LEU A 260 -9.11 -17.15 -11.93
N GLN A 261 -9.36 -17.58 -13.17
CA GLN A 261 -9.71 -16.65 -14.24
C GLN A 261 -11.08 -15.98 -13.99
N GLU A 262 -12.02 -16.74 -13.49
CA GLU A 262 -13.36 -16.25 -13.13
C GLU A 262 -13.29 -15.32 -11.92
N ARG A 263 -12.44 -15.61 -10.93
CA ARG A 263 -12.18 -14.72 -9.79
C ARG A 263 -11.58 -13.38 -10.22
N ILE A 264 -10.64 -13.37 -11.17
CA ILE A 264 -10.09 -12.16 -11.76
C ILE A 264 -11.20 -11.34 -12.46
N ARG A 265 -12.09 -11.99 -13.21
CA ARG A 265 -13.25 -11.32 -13.84
C ARG A 265 -14.22 -10.79 -12.81
N TYR A 266 -14.44 -11.51 -11.71
CA TYR A 266 -15.31 -11.06 -10.62
C TYR A 266 -14.74 -9.83 -9.93
N ALA A 267 -13.44 -9.84 -9.58
CA ALA A 267 -12.76 -8.67 -9.04
C ALA A 267 -12.83 -7.45 -10.00
N THR A 268 -12.73 -7.69 -11.32
CA THR A 268 -12.90 -6.64 -12.33
C THR A 268 -14.32 -6.04 -12.31
N LYS A 269 -15.35 -6.86 -12.10
CA LYS A 269 -16.73 -6.35 -11.94
C LYS A 269 -16.90 -5.49 -10.70
N LEU A 270 -16.24 -5.87 -9.59
CA LEU A 270 -16.23 -5.05 -8.36
C LEU A 270 -15.53 -3.71 -8.60
N PHE A 271 -14.42 -3.70 -9.34
CA PHE A 271 -13.73 -2.46 -9.72
C PHE A 271 -14.64 -1.54 -10.56
N ASN A 272 -15.32 -2.07 -11.56
CA ASN A 272 -16.25 -1.29 -12.38
C ASN A 272 -17.41 -0.72 -11.55
N ALA A 273 -17.97 -1.52 -10.66
CA ALA A 273 -19.04 -1.05 -9.75
C ALA A 273 -18.56 0.08 -8.83
N ALA A 274 -17.30 0.01 -8.34
CA ALA A 274 -16.70 1.09 -7.55
C ALA A 274 -16.52 2.37 -8.39
N LEU A 275 -16.05 2.24 -9.64
CA LEU A 275 -15.90 3.36 -10.56
C LEU A 275 -17.22 4.04 -10.89
N ASP A 276 -18.27 3.26 -11.17
CA ASP A 276 -19.63 3.79 -11.44
C ASP A 276 -20.17 4.54 -10.21
N ARG A 277 -19.97 4.01 -9.01
CA ARG A 277 -20.32 4.67 -7.75
C ARG A 277 -19.54 5.98 -7.57
N PHE A 278 -18.23 5.98 -7.86
CA PHE A 278 -17.40 7.18 -7.81
C PHE A 278 -18.00 8.29 -8.70
N HIS A 279 -18.29 7.98 -9.95
CA HIS A 279 -18.89 8.93 -10.89
C HIS A 279 -20.25 9.41 -10.41
N SER A 280 -21.10 8.51 -9.90
CA SER A 280 -22.42 8.86 -9.35
C SER A 280 -22.29 9.82 -8.16
N CYS A 281 -21.36 9.56 -7.22
CA CYS A 281 -21.10 10.44 -6.08
C CYS A 281 -20.64 11.82 -6.56
N ARG A 282 -19.66 11.86 -7.46
CA ARG A 282 -19.12 13.11 -8.01
C ARG A 282 -20.20 13.98 -8.68
N GLN A 283 -21.09 13.36 -9.45
CA GLN A 283 -22.20 14.07 -10.14
C GLN A 283 -23.25 14.62 -9.18
N LYS A 284 -23.44 13.99 -8.03
CA LYS A 284 -24.45 14.35 -7.05
C LYS A 284 -23.92 15.26 -5.93
N LEU A 285 -22.65 15.61 -5.94
CA LEU A 285 -22.09 16.52 -4.93
C LEU A 285 -22.85 17.85 -4.96
N PRO A 286 -23.32 18.34 -3.80
CA PRO A 286 -23.93 19.65 -3.72
C PRO A 286 -22.86 20.75 -3.80
N SER A 287 -23.27 21.99 -4.01
CA SER A 287 -22.44 23.14 -3.65
C SER A 287 -22.40 23.26 -2.11
N PHE A 288 -21.23 23.51 -1.58
CA PHE A 288 -21.00 23.73 -0.14
C PHE A 288 -21.10 25.24 0.24
N GLY A 289 -21.69 26.05 -0.64
CA GLY A 289 -22.00 27.45 -0.38
C GLY A 289 -20.86 28.43 -0.60
N ASP A 290 -19.66 27.95 -0.96
CA ASP A 290 -18.48 28.76 -1.31
C ASP A 290 -17.84 28.20 -2.59
N VAL A 291 -17.68 29.06 -3.59
CA VAL A 291 -17.08 28.70 -4.90
C VAL A 291 -15.62 28.21 -4.75
N ALA A 292 -14.85 28.76 -3.81
CA ALA A 292 -13.49 28.30 -3.55
C ALA A 292 -13.49 26.89 -2.94
N LEU A 293 -14.39 26.63 -1.99
CA LEU A 293 -14.55 25.31 -1.40
C LEU A 293 -15.01 24.27 -2.42
N ASP A 294 -15.98 24.62 -3.29
CA ASP A 294 -16.45 23.73 -4.36
C ASP A 294 -15.32 23.38 -5.33
N ARG A 295 -14.40 24.33 -5.62
CA ARG A 295 -13.19 24.06 -6.39
C ARG A 295 -12.24 23.11 -5.67
N HIS A 296 -12.05 23.25 -4.36
CA HIS A 296 -11.25 22.32 -3.55
C HIS A 296 -11.84 20.92 -3.58
N VAL A 297 -13.15 20.79 -3.42
CA VAL A 297 -13.88 19.49 -3.50
C VAL A 297 -13.72 18.86 -4.88
N SER A 298 -13.88 19.62 -5.96
CA SER A 298 -13.67 19.13 -7.32
C SER A 298 -12.23 18.66 -7.55
N SER A 299 -11.25 19.47 -7.10
CA SER A 299 -9.83 19.10 -7.19
C SER A 299 -9.47 17.90 -6.33
N TYR A 300 -10.17 17.68 -5.21
CA TYR A 300 -10.02 16.47 -4.41
C TYR A 300 -10.47 15.22 -5.19
N ALA A 301 -11.65 15.27 -5.83
CA ALA A 301 -12.13 14.19 -6.67
C ALA A 301 -11.14 13.87 -7.82
N ASP A 302 -10.56 14.90 -8.45
CA ASP A 302 -9.50 14.73 -9.45
C ASP A 302 -8.26 14.05 -8.87
N GLY A 303 -7.86 14.44 -7.65
CA GLY A 303 -6.72 13.83 -6.95
C GLY A 303 -6.93 12.37 -6.58
N LEU A 304 -8.16 11.97 -6.23
CA LEU A 304 -8.50 10.56 -6.00
C LEU A 304 -8.31 9.73 -7.27
N ILE A 305 -8.71 10.24 -8.43
CA ILE A 305 -8.49 9.56 -9.73
C ILE A 305 -7.00 9.52 -10.08
N ASP A 306 -6.25 10.60 -9.89
CA ASP A 306 -4.79 10.60 -10.12
C ASP A 306 -4.11 9.51 -9.29
N TRP A 307 -4.56 9.32 -8.05
CA TRP A 307 -4.00 8.32 -7.15
C TRP A 307 -4.35 6.90 -7.60
N VAL A 308 -5.60 6.63 -7.97
CA VAL A 308 -6.04 5.33 -8.49
C VAL A 308 -5.26 4.96 -9.77
N VAL A 309 -5.19 5.87 -10.73
CA VAL A 309 -4.48 5.64 -12.00
C VAL A 309 -2.99 5.45 -11.76
N GLY A 310 -2.36 6.34 -10.96
CA GLY A 310 -0.93 6.27 -10.65
C GLY A 310 -0.54 4.96 -9.93
N ASN A 311 -1.38 4.47 -9.02
CA ASN A 311 -1.17 3.19 -8.37
C ASN A 311 -1.24 2.02 -9.36
N ILE A 312 -2.19 2.03 -10.30
CA ILE A 312 -2.31 0.98 -11.33
C ILE A 312 -1.11 1.04 -12.29
N GLU A 313 -0.74 2.21 -12.78
CA GLU A 313 0.42 2.39 -13.66
C GLU A 313 1.70 1.85 -13.01
N TRP A 314 1.92 2.20 -11.75
CA TRP A 314 3.05 1.68 -10.97
C TRP A 314 2.96 0.16 -10.78
N SER A 315 1.77 -0.37 -10.48
CA SER A 315 1.57 -1.82 -10.28
C SER A 315 1.94 -2.65 -11.51
N LEU A 316 1.77 -2.09 -12.72
CA LEU A 316 2.09 -2.76 -13.98
C LEU A 316 3.59 -2.84 -14.27
N VAL A 317 4.41 -1.97 -13.66
CA VAL A 317 5.82 -1.86 -14.02
C VAL A 317 6.78 -2.18 -12.88
N ASN A 318 6.35 -2.11 -11.60
CA ASN A 318 7.25 -2.31 -10.47
C ASN A 318 7.83 -3.73 -10.41
N HIS A 319 9.06 -3.82 -9.91
CA HIS A 319 9.78 -5.10 -9.79
C HIS A 319 9.35 -5.92 -8.56
N ARG A 320 8.69 -5.30 -7.57
CA ARG A 320 8.22 -5.98 -6.35
C ARG A 320 7.16 -7.03 -6.66
N TYR A 321 6.18 -6.70 -7.52
CA TYR A 321 5.10 -7.64 -7.84
C TYR A 321 5.51 -8.68 -8.85
N ASN A 322 6.41 -8.33 -9.75
CA ASN A 322 6.88 -9.23 -10.82
C ASN A 322 5.72 -9.94 -11.53
N THR A 323 4.64 -9.18 -11.78
CA THR A 323 3.38 -9.68 -12.33
C THR A 323 3.58 -10.31 -13.70
N PHE A 324 4.38 -9.65 -14.54
CA PHE A 324 4.68 -10.08 -15.90
C PHE A 324 6.09 -10.68 -16.00
N VAL A 325 6.21 -11.82 -16.70
CA VAL A 325 7.49 -12.49 -16.91
C VAL A 325 8.28 -11.86 -18.05
N HIS A 326 7.56 -11.46 -19.11
CA HIS A 326 8.13 -10.89 -20.32
C HIS A 326 7.41 -9.61 -20.72
N GLU A 327 8.06 -8.75 -21.46
CA GLU A 327 7.46 -7.53 -22.00
C GLU A 327 6.18 -7.80 -22.81
N LYS A 328 6.20 -8.88 -23.62
CA LYS A 328 5.02 -9.34 -24.37
C LYS A 328 3.84 -9.74 -23.46
N ASP A 329 4.13 -10.30 -22.30
CA ASP A 329 3.10 -10.64 -21.31
C ASP A 329 2.48 -9.35 -20.73
N ARG A 330 3.29 -8.32 -20.46
CA ARG A 330 2.83 -7.01 -20.02
C ARG A 330 1.94 -6.32 -21.07
N GLN A 331 2.39 -6.29 -22.31
CA GLN A 331 1.62 -5.70 -23.43
C GLN A 331 0.26 -6.38 -23.64
N ASN A 332 0.16 -7.68 -23.34
CA ASN A 332 -1.06 -8.45 -23.47
C ASN A 332 -1.79 -8.69 -22.13
N ASN A 333 -1.35 -8.07 -21.03
CA ASN A 333 -1.89 -8.29 -19.69
C ASN A 333 -1.96 -9.77 -19.28
N ILE A 334 -0.90 -10.53 -19.52
CA ILE A 334 -0.84 -11.97 -19.24
C ILE A 334 -0.04 -12.21 -17.96
N MET A 335 -0.67 -12.77 -16.94
CA MET A 335 -0.01 -13.28 -15.75
C MET A 335 0.29 -14.79 -15.89
N ARG A 336 1.54 -15.19 -15.63
CA ARG A 336 1.93 -16.61 -15.60
C ARG A 336 2.21 -17.02 -14.17
N LEU A 337 1.45 -17.99 -13.67
CA LEU A 337 1.73 -18.68 -12.43
C LEU A 337 2.45 -19.99 -12.74
N ASN A 338 3.71 -20.08 -12.35
CA ASN A 338 4.49 -21.30 -12.46
C ASN A 338 4.46 -22.03 -11.11
N ASN A 339 4.40 -23.36 -11.13
CA ASN A 339 4.80 -24.12 -9.96
C ASN A 339 6.28 -23.83 -9.71
N ARG A 340 6.59 -22.88 -8.84
CA ARG A 340 7.87 -22.95 -8.16
C ARG A 340 7.70 -24.05 -7.11
N PRO A 341 8.39 -25.20 -7.24
CA PRO A 341 8.55 -26.02 -6.06
C PRO A 341 9.17 -25.07 -5.04
N PHE A 342 8.63 -25.04 -3.85
CA PHE A 342 9.30 -24.50 -2.68
C PHE A 342 10.73 -24.98 -2.79
N SER A 343 11.69 -24.09 -3.08
CA SER A 343 13.04 -24.54 -3.26
C SER A 343 13.57 -24.86 -1.88
N SER A 344 13.30 -26.07 -1.42
CA SER A 344 14.08 -26.75 -0.38
C SER A 344 15.59 -26.56 -0.61
N GLN A 345 16.01 -26.26 -1.85
CA GLN A 345 17.37 -25.90 -2.20
C GLN A 345 17.88 -24.64 -1.50
N HIS A 346 17.08 -23.60 -1.28
CA HIS A 346 17.52 -22.44 -0.51
C HIS A 346 17.62 -22.76 0.99
N PHE A 347 16.71 -23.57 1.50
CA PHE A 347 16.76 -24.04 2.88
C PHE A 347 17.90 -25.06 3.08
N VAL A 348 18.11 -25.96 2.13
CA VAL A 348 19.26 -26.91 2.14
C VAL A 348 20.57 -26.16 1.91
N LEU A 349 20.63 -25.19 1.00
CA LEU A 349 21.81 -24.34 0.80
C LEU A 349 22.11 -23.52 2.06
N PHE A 350 21.09 -23.00 2.74
CA PHE A 350 21.23 -22.29 4.01
C PHE A 350 21.75 -23.21 5.12
N ILE A 351 21.23 -24.43 5.25
CA ILE A 351 21.71 -25.44 6.20
C ILE A 351 23.14 -25.89 5.83
N VAL A 352 23.43 -26.14 4.56
CA VAL A 352 24.77 -26.56 4.08
C VAL A 352 25.78 -25.45 4.28
N LEU A 353 25.44 -24.19 3.99
CA LEU A 353 26.32 -23.04 4.26
C LEU A 353 26.53 -22.81 5.77
N SER A 354 25.50 -23.03 6.59
CA SER A 354 25.61 -22.97 8.06
C SER A 354 26.51 -24.08 8.61
N ILE A 355 26.49 -25.26 7.99
CA ILE A 355 27.35 -26.39 8.38
C ILE A 355 28.79 -26.22 7.87
N LEU A 356 28.95 -25.75 6.62
CA LEU A 356 30.27 -25.58 5.99
C LEU A 356 31.09 -24.39 6.54
N PHE A 357 30.41 -23.32 6.92
CA PHE A 357 31.06 -22.12 7.45
C PHE A 357 31.01 -22.00 8.98
N GLY A 358 30.51 -22.98 9.68
CA GLY A 358 30.63 -23.40 11.10
C GLY A 358 31.00 -22.41 12.20
N ARG A 359 30.81 -21.06 12.03
CA ARG A 359 31.25 -20.03 12.98
C ARG A 359 30.30 -18.85 13.20
N LEU A 360 29.09 -18.87 12.64
CA LEU A 360 28.12 -17.84 13.00
C LEU A 360 26.98 -18.50 13.79
N PRO A 361 26.72 -18.07 15.04
CA PRO A 361 25.58 -18.59 15.80
C PRO A 361 24.32 -18.28 15.03
N VAL A 362 23.41 -19.26 14.94
CA VAL A 362 22.11 -19.17 14.25
C VAL A 362 21.33 -17.91 14.71
N GLN A 363 21.51 -17.49 15.98
CA GLN A 363 20.95 -16.25 16.51
C GLN A 363 21.51 -14.98 15.86
N SER A 364 22.76 -14.97 15.38
CA SER A 364 23.34 -13.82 14.68
C SER A 364 22.85 -13.73 13.25
N LEU A 365 22.65 -14.86 12.58
CA LEU A 365 22.05 -14.93 11.24
C LEU A 365 20.54 -14.59 11.29
N TYR A 366 19.84 -15.07 12.31
CA TYR A 366 18.44 -14.70 12.53
C TYR A 366 18.27 -13.19 12.81
N ARG A 367 19.21 -12.59 13.55
CA ARG A 367 19.27 -11.13 13.75
C ARG A 367 19.65 -10.33 12.49
N MET A 368 20.37 -10.93 11.56
CA MET A 368 20.69 -10.31 10.25
C MET A 368 19.51 -10.36 9.26
N PHE A 369 18.63 -11.36 9.38
CA PHE A 369 17.53 -11.60 8.42
C PHE A 369 16.14 -11.38 9.02
N TYR A 370 16.00 -11.33 10.36
CA TYR A 370 14.69 -11.30 11.05
C TYR A 370 14.69 -10.49 12.36
N ALA A 371 15.72 -9.74 12.68
CA ALA A 371 15.77 -8.81 13.81
C ALA A 371 15.50 -7.35 13.31
#